data_fb4c3b19361f3c3d04a91e544868185c
#
_entry.id   fb4c3b19361f3c3d04a91e544868185c
#
_cell.length_a   1.000
_cell.length_b   1.000
_cell.length_c   1.000
_cell.angle_alpha   90.00
_cell.angle_beta   90.00
_cell.angle_gamma   90.00
#
_symmetry.space_group_name_H-M   'P 1'
#
loop_
_entity.id
_entity.type
_entity.pdbx_description
1 polymer ?
#
loop_
_entity_poly.entity_id
_entity_poly.type
_entity_poly.pdbx_seq_one_letter_code
_entity_poly.pdbx_strand_id
1 'polypeptide(L)'
;GVARLVQISAIGANEGSESVYAQTKAQGEKAIQDAFPGAVILRPSVIFGPEDDFFNRFAGMTRFSPVLPVVGAETRFQPVYVDDVAQAAEMGATGVAPSGIYELGGPDVNTFRELMQQMLKVIRRRRLIMNIPFGLAAAMAWGFELVQTLSLGLIPPQITRDQVRSLRVDNVVSGKARGFADLGIRPVAMEVVMPDYLWRFRPAGQYEAIKESASRLRPQR
;
A
#
# COMPACT_ATOMS: atom_id res chain seq x y z
N GLY A 1 17.01 -30.32 -1.16
CA GLY A 1 17.21 -28.89 -1.54
C GLY A 1 15.90 -28.24 -1.88
N VAL A 2 15.85 -26.89 -1.88
CA VAL A 2 14.67 -26.12 -2.29
C VAL A 2 14.58 -26.15 -3.82
N ALA A 3 13.43 -26.55 -4.36
CA ALA A 3 13.23 -26.66 -5.79
C ALA A 3 12.83 -25.32 -6.43
N ARG A 4 12.17 -24.44 -5.68
CA ARG A 4 11.67 -23.15 -6.13
C ARG A 4 11.74 -22.11 -5.02
N LEU A 5 11.94 -20.86 -5.40
CA LEU A 5 12.01 -19.76 -4.47
C LEU A 5 11.25 -18.55 -5.05
N VAL A 6 10.38 -17.97 -4.22
CA VAL A 6 9.66 -16.72 -4.51
C VAL A 6 10.05 -15.69 -3.44
N GLN A 7 10.45 -14.52 -3.90
CA GLN A 7 10.76 -13.39 -3.02
C GLN A 7 9.76 -12.27 -3.24
N ILE A 8 9.19 -11.76 -2.15
CA ILE A 8 8.40 -10.53 -2.17
C ILE A 8 9.35 -9.35 -1.91
N SER A 9 9.57 -8.56 -2.96
CA SER A 9 10.31 -7.31 -2.94
C SER A 9 9.35 -6.11 -2.92
N ALA A 10 9.65 -5.04 -3.63
CA ALA A 10 8.76 -3.89 -3.80
C ALA A 10 9.10 -3.12 -5.08
N ILE A 11 8.12 -2.43 -5.66
CA ILE A 11 8.38 -1.43 -6.71
C ILE A 11 9.35 -0.38 -6.16
N GLY A 12 10.29 0.06 -7.01
CA GLY A 12 11.31 1.03 -6.64
C GLY A 12 12.55 0.44 -5.95
N ALA A 13 12.67 -0.90 -5.83
CA ALA A 13 13.90 -1.55 -5.37
C ALA A 13 15.09 -1.12 -6.25
N ASN A 14 16.05 -0.38 -5.65
CA ASN A 14 17.19 0.21 -6.36
C ASN A 14 18.32 0.46 -5.36
N GLU A 15 19.51 -0.07 -5.64
CA GLU A 15 20.71 0.13 -4.80
C GLU A 15 21.13 1.60 -4.72
N GLY A 16 20.90 2.39 -5.76
CA GLY A 16 21.21 3.83 -5.80
C GLY A 16 20.13 4.75 -5.22
N SER A 17 19.07 4.21 -4.61
CA SER A 17 17.99 5.01 -4.00
C SER A 17 18.48 5.79 -2.78
N GLU A 18 17.87 6.96 -2.51
CA GLU A 18 18.05 7.66 -1.23
C GLU A 18 17.35 6.97 -0.06
N SER A 19 16.40 6.08 -0.33
CA SER A 19 15.66 5.29 0.67
C SER A 19 16.43 4.01 1.02
N VAL A 20 16.69 3.83 2.31
CA VAL A 20 17.31 2.61 2.85
C VAL A 20 16.41 1.39 2.60
N TYR A 21 15.10 1.56 2.67
CA TYR A 21 14.14 0.51 2.34
C TYR A 21 14.34 0.00 0.90
N ALA A 22 14.39 0.91 -0.08
CA ALA A 22 14.58 0.54 -1.49
C ALA A 22 15.95 -0.10 -1.74
N GLN A 23 17.02 0.39 -1.07
CA GLN A 23 18.36 -0.21 -1.13
C GLN A 23 18.36 -1.64 -0.59
N THR A 24 17.77 -1.86 0.59
CA THR A 24 17.74 -3.21 1.22
C THR A 24 16.93 -4.20 0.41
N LYS A 25 15.84 -3.75 -0.22
CA LYS A 25 15.08 -4.59 -1.16
C LYS A 25 15.92 -4.99 -2.37
N ALA A 26 16.62 -4.06 -3.00
CA ALA A 26 17.51 -4.35 -4.14
C ALA A 26 18.67 -5.28 -3.76
N GLN A 27 19.31 -5.05 -2.61
CA GLN A 27 20.36 -5.94 -2.09
C GLN A 27 19.83 -7.36 -1.84
N GLY A 28 18.62 -7.48 -1.26
CA GLY A 28 17.96 -8.76 -1.06
C GLY A 28 17.67 -9.50 -2.38
N GLU A 29 17.20 -8.77 -3.40
CA GLU A 29 16.99 -9.34 -4.74
C GLU A 29 18.28 -9.87 -5.34
N LYS A 30 19.35 -9.08 -5.26
CA LYS A 30 20.68 -9.48 -5.77
C LYS A 30 21.20 -10.71 -5.05
N ALA A 31 21.16 -10.71 -3.71
CA ALA A 31 21.61 -11.87 -2.92
C ALA A 31 20.84 -13.14 -3.28
N ILE A 32 19.54 -13.03 -3.55
CA ILE A 32 18.72 -14.18 -3.97
C ILE A 32 19.04 -14.61 -5.39
N GLN A 33 19.21 -13.68 -6.33
CA GLN A 33 19.59 -14.02 -7.70
C GLN A 33 20.96 -14.72 -7.78
N ASP A 34 21.91 -14.27 -6.95
CA ASP A 34 23.24 -14.88 -6.85
C ASP A 34 23.17 -16.30 -6.26
N ALA A 35 22.34 -16.51 -5.22
CA ALA A 35 22.20 -17.80 -4.54
C ALA A 35 21.25 -18.76 -5.26
N PHE A 36 20.23 -18.25 -5.93
CA PHE A 36 19.18 -19.01 -6.61
C PHE A 36 18.73 -18.32 -7.91
N PRO A 37 19.48 -18.48 -9.02
CA PRO A 37 19.19 -17.78 -10.30
C PRO A 37 17.79 -18.07 -10.90
N GLY A 38 17.15 -19.16 -10.46
CA GLY A 38 15.80 -19.54 -10.86
C GLY A 38 14.68 -18.92 -10.03
N ALA A 39 14.97 -17.96 -9.15
CA ALA A 39 13.98 -17.33 -8.29
C ALA A 39 12.97 -16.49 -9.09
N VAL A 40 11.75 -16.44 -8.57
CA VAL A 40 10.71 -15.48 -8.97
C VAL A 40 10.72 -14.33 -7.96
N ILE A 41 10.94 -13.11 -8.43
CA ILE A 41 10.97 -11.91 -7.60
C ILE A 41 9.73 -11.08 -7.95
N LEU A 42 8.87 -10.89 -6.95
CA LEU A 42 7.66 -10.08 -7.08
C LEU A 42 7.90 -8.71 -6.47
N ARG A 43 7.72 -7.65 -7.25
CA ARG A 43 7.78 -6.26 -6.83
C ARG A 43 6.37 -5.66 -6.81
N PRO A 44 5.58 -5.87 -5.77
CA PRO A 44 4.27 -5.24 -5.66
C PRO A 44 4.40 -3.74 -5.41
N SER A 45 3.41 -2.99 -5.87
CA SER A 45 3.07 -1.65 -5.38
C SER A 45 2.51 -1.75 -3.96
N VAL A 46 1.92 -0.68 -3.43
CA VAL A 46 1.23 -0.72 -2.14
C VAL A 46 0.15 -1.79 -2.18
N ILE A 47 0.31 -2.80 -1.31
CA ILE A 47 -0.65 -3.89 -1.19
C ILE A 47 -1.82 -3.43 -0.33
N PHE A 48 -3.05 -3.69 -0.78
CA PHE A 48 -4.26 -3.42 -0.03
C PHE A 48 -5.10 -4.68 0.18
N GLY A 49 -5.92 -4.68 1.24
CA GLY A 49 -6.78 -5.79 1.62
C GLY A 49 -7.26 -5.70 3.06
N PRO A 50 -7.98 -6.70 3.59
CA PRO A 50 -8.58 -6.64 4.93
C PRO A 50 -7.61 -6.32 6.06
N GLU A 51 -6.36 -6.70 5.95
CA GLU A 51 -5.31 -6.57 6.97
C GLU A 51 -4.23 -5.54 6.59
N ASP A 52 -4.47 -4.70 5.55
CA ASP A 52 -3.49 -3.70 5.13
C ASP A 52 -3.21 -2.65 6.21
N ASP A 53 -1.95 -2.20 6.29
CA ASP A 53 -1.57 -1.09 7.15
C ASP A 53 -1.79 0.28 6.49
N PHE A 54 -2.03 0.33 5.19
CA PHE A 54 -2.16 1.59 4.47
C PHE A 54 -3.55 2.21 4.66
N PHE A 55 -4.60 1.62 4.11
CA PHE A 55 -5.96 2.16 4.22
C PHE A 55 -6.51 2.04 5.63
N ASN A 56 -6.25 0.93 6.33
CA ASN A 56 -6.72 0.74 7.70
C ASN A 56 -6.16 1.78 8.66
N ARG A 57 -4.89 2.15 8.53
CA ARG A 57 -4.25 3.19 9.35
C ARG A 57 -4.89 4.55 9.11
N PHE A 58 -5.02 4.98 7.84
CA PHE A 58 -5.62 6.27 7.52
C PHE A 58 -7.11 6.32 7.86
N ALA A 59 -7.87 5.26 7.61
CA ALA A 59 -9.26 5.15 8.01
C ALA A 59 -9.42 5.22 9.54
N GLY A 60 -8.52 4.58 10.30
CA GLY A 60 -8.47 4.65 11.75
C GLY A 60 -8.27 6.07 12.27
N MET A 61 -7.36 6.83 11.67
CA MET A 61 -7.11 8.23 12.03
C MET A 61 -8.36 9.12 11.89
N THR A 62 -9.22 8.82 10.92
CA THR A 62 -10.45 9.59 10.69
C THR A 62 -11.48 9.48 11.81
N ARG A 63 -11.33 8.54 12.74
CA ARG A 63 -12.23 8.40 13.90
C ARG A 63 -12.05 9.55 14.89
N PHE A 64 -10.83 10.03 15.03
CA PHE A 64 -10.45 10.99 16.07
C PHE A 64 -10.08 12.37 15.52
N SER A 65 -9.68 12.46 14.25
CA SER A 65 -9.22 13.71 13.64
C SER A 65 -10.16 14.20 12.54
N PRO A 66 -10.52 15.49 12.51
CA PRO A 66 -11.22 16.12 11.39
C PRO A 66 -10.29 16.35 10.18
N VAL A 67 -8.98 16.29 10.39
CA VAL A 67 -7.94 16.49 9.37
C VAL A 67 -7.17 15.20 9.15
N LEU A 68 -6.92 14.86 7.89
CA LEU A 68 -6.12 13.73 7.45
C LEU A 68 -4.80 14.26 6.88
N PRO A 69 -3.71 14.25 7.65
CA PRO A 69 -2.41 14.72 7.16
C PRO A 69 -1.82 13.68 6.21
N VAL A 70 -1.35 14.12 5.05
CA VAL A 70 -0.63 13.31 4.07
C VAL A 70 0.65 14.00 3.65
N VAL A 71 1.70 13.24 3.40
CA VAL A 71 2.97 13.73 2.84
C VAL A 71 3.07 13.26 1.41
N GLY A 72 3.38 14.15 0.47
CA GLY A 72 3.45 13.80 -0.94
C GLY A 72 2.06 13.50 -1.53
N ALA A 73 1.10 14.40 -1.33
CA ALA A 73 -0.28 14.22 -1.78
C ALA A 73 -0.42 13.94 -3.29
N GLU A 74 0.55 14.38 -4.09
CA GLU A 74 0.59 14.22 -5.55
C GLU A 74 1.44 13.01 -5.99
N THR A 75 2.10 12.31 -5.06
CA THR A 75 2.83 11.07 -5.36
C THR A 75 1.85 10.01 -5.86
N ARG A 76 2.19 9.36 -6.95
CA ARG A 76 1.34 8.37 -7.61
C ARG A 76 1.62 6.98 -7.08
N PHE A 77 0.55 6.21 -6.90
CA PHE A 77 0.55 4.82 -6.50
C PHE A 77 -0.30 4.00 -7.44
N GLN A 78 0.00 2.72 -7.53
CA GLN A 78 -0.78 1.74 -8.30
C GLN A 78 -1.15 0.56 -7.38
N PRO A 79 -2.02 0.78 -6.38
CA PRO A 79 -2.32 -0.21 -5.34
C PRO A 79 -2.76 -1.53 -5.93
N VAL A 80 -2.30 -2.63 -5.33
CA VAL A 80 -2.54 -4.00 -5.77
C VAL A 80 -3.24 -4.81 -4.69
N TYR A 81 -4.23 -5.61 -5.07
CA TYR A 81 -4.96 -6.46 -4.14
C TYR A 81 -4.08 -7.61 -3.64
N VAL A 82 -4.18 -7.90 -2.35
CA VAL A 82 -3.34 -8.91 -1.69
C VAL A 82 -3.51 -10.31 -2.31
N ASP A 83 -4.74 -10.71 -2.68
CA ASP A 83 -4.98 -12.04 -3.26
C ASP A 83 -4.40 -12.16 -4.67
N ASP A 84 -4.35 -11.07 -5.45
CA ASP A 84 -3.69 -11.06 -6.77
C ASP A 84 -2.17 -11.29 -6.61
N VAL A 85 -1.57 -10.69 -5.57
CA VAL A 85 -0.15 -10.91 -5.23
C VAL A 85 0.08 -12.33 -4.74
N ALA A 86 -0.84 -12.86 -3.93
CA ALA A 86 -0.78 -14.24 -3.45
C ALA A 86 -0.88 -15.25 -4.59
N GLN A 87 -1.77 -15.01 -5.55
CA GLN A 87 -1.89 -15.84 -6.75
C GLN A 87 -0.59 -15.82 -7.58
N ALA A 88 0.03 -14.66 -7.78
CA ALA A 88 1.32 -14.56 -8.45
C ALA A 88 2.43 -15.31 -7.70
N ALA A 89 2.41 -15.25 -6.36
CA ALA A 89 3.36 -15.99 -5.52
C ALA A 89 3.15 -17.50 -5.60
N GLU A 90 1.91 -17.97 -5.61
CA GLU A 90 1.56 -19.38 -5.83
C GLU A 90 2.06 -19.88 -7.18
N MET A 91 1.85 -19.12 -8.25
CA MET A 91 2.35 -19.47 -9.58
C MET A 91 3.88 -19.58 -9.63
N GLY A 92 4.58 -18.71 -8.89
CA GLY A 92 6.03 -18.79 -8.71
C GLY A 92 6.46 -20.04 -7.94
N ALA A 93 5.78 -20.36 -6.85
CA ALA A 93 6.08 -21.51 -6.00
C ALA A 93 5.77 -22.84 -6.66
N THR A 94 4.71 -22.92 -7.46
CA THR A 94 4.32 -24.12 -8.22
C THR A 94 5.08 -24.29 -9.55
N GLY A 95 5.75 -23.22 -10.01
CA GLY A 95 6.56 -23.17 -11.23
C GLY A 95 5.77 -22.95 -12.51
N VAL A 96 4.57 -22.46 -12.39
CA VAL A 96 3.79 -21.97 -13.52
C VAL A 96 4.39 -20.64 -14.03
N ALA A 97 4.82 -19.76 -13.10
CA ALA A 97 5.51 -18.53 -13.46
C ALA A 97 6.99 -18.80 -13.82
N PRO A 98 7.47 -18.35 -14.98
CA PRO A 98 8.89 -18.36 -15.31
C PRO A 98 9.72 -17.55 -14.32
N SER A 99 10.98 -17.94 -14.08
CA SER A 99 11.92 -17.16 -13.24
C SER A 99 12.11 -15.74 -13.78
N GLY A 100 12.33 -14.81 -12.87
CA GLY A 100 12.57 -13.39 -13.18
C GLY A 100 11.85 -12.43 -12.27
N ILE A 101 11.89 -11.15 -12.66
CA ILE A 101 11.29 -10.05 -11.89
C ILE A 101 9.93 -9.69 -12.50
N TYR A 102 8.94 -9.52 -11.62
CA TYR A 102 7.57 -9.11 -11.96
C TYR A 102 7.19 -7.87 -11.15
N GLU A 103 6.80 -6.80 -11.82
CA GLU A 103 6.22 -5.62 -11.17
C GLU A 103 4.70 -5.77 -11.13
N LEU A 104 4.14 -5.75 -9.92
CA LEU A 104 2.73 -6.01 -9.69
C LEU A 104 2.02 -4.74 -9.25
N GLY A 105 1.27 -4.12 -10.17
CA GLY A 105 0.40 -2.98 -9.92
C GLY A 105 -1.05 -3.33 -10.20
N GLY A 106 -1.97 -2.70 -9.49
CA GLY A 106 -3.39 -2.80 -9.76
C GLY A 106 -3.78 -2.14 -11.10
N PRO A 107 -5.08 -2.15 -11.47
CA PRO A 107 -5.53 -1.61 -12.74
C PRO A 107 -5.41 -0.08 -12.83
N ASP A 108 -5.46 0.62 -11.68
CA ASP A 108 -5.56 2.07 -11.65
C ASP A 108 -4.35 2.72 -10.99
N VAL A 109 -3.91 3.84 -11.57
CA VAL A 109 -2.89 4.72 -10.99
C VAL A 109 -3.57 5.94 -10.42
N ASN A 110 -3.36 6.20 -9.13
CA ASN A 110 -3.97 7.32 -8.42
C ASN A 110 -2.92 8.08 -7.62
N THR A 111 -3.13 9.37 -7.42
CA THR A 111 -2.35 10.16 -6.46
C THR A 111 -2.70 9.76 -5.03
N PHE A 112 -1.81 10.02 -4.08
CA PHE A 112 -2.09 9.76 -2.67
C PHE A 112 -3.37 10.48 -2.20
N ARG A 113 -3.58 11.69 -2.66
CA ARG A 113 -4.80 12.47 -2.41
C ARG A 113 -6.05 11.74 -2.89
N GLU A 114 -6.05 11.25 -4.13
CA GLU A 114 -7.17 10.52 -4.72
C GLU A 114 -7.45 9.22 -3.97
N LEU A 115 -6.43 8.48 -3.57
CA LEU A 115 -6.58 7.29 -2.73
C LEU A 115 -7.27 7.61 -1.41
N MET A 116 -6.87 8.71 -0.75
CA MET A 116 -7.52 9.14 0.49
C MET A 116 -8.96 9.60 0.26
N GLN A 117 -9.25 10.26 -0.86
CA GLN A 117 -10.62 10.66 -1.22
C GLN A 117 -11.51 9.43 -1.46
N GLN A 118 -11.02 8.42 -2.18
CA GLN A 118 -11.73 7.17 -2.42
C GLN A 118 -12.00 6.44 -1.10
N MET A 119 -10.99 6.31 -0.25
CA MET A 119 -11.14 5.74 1.10
C MET A 119 -12.22 6.49 1.91
N LEU A 120 -12.15 7.82 1.96
CA LEU A 120 -13.13 8.65 2.71
C LEU A 120 -14.54 8.47 2.17
N LYS A 121 -14.71 8.32 0.84
CA LYS A 121 -16.00 8.02 0.21
C LYS A 121 -16.54 6.66 0.67
N VAL A 122 -15.69 5.62 0.69
CA VAL A 122 -16.07 4.27 1.12
C VAL A 122 -16.49 4.23 2.59
N ILE A 123 -15.71 4.90 3.46
CA ILE A 123 -16.03 4.95 4.91
C ILE A 123 -17.08 6.01 5.26
N ARG A 124 -17.59 6.76 4.25
CA ARG A 124 -18.65 7.79 4.42
C ARG A 124 -18.29 8.86 5.46
N ARG A 125 -17.03 9.28 5.48
CA ARG A 125 -16.54 10.35 6.34
C ARG A 125 -16.05 11.53 5.51
N ARG A 126 -16.35 12.75 5.98
CA ARG A 126 -15.81 13.99 5.39
C ARG A 126 -14.66 14.47 6.27
N ARG A 127 -13.44 14.48 5.72
CA ARG A 127 -12.24 14.95 6.40
C ARG A 127 -11.45 15.85 5.46
N LEU A 128 -10.79 16.86 6.01
CA LEU A 128 -9.90 17.72 5.26
C LEU A 128 -8.58 16.99 5.03
N ILE A 129 -8.23 16.73 3.78
CA ILE A 129 -6.92 16.17 3.43
C ILE A 129 -5.93 17.33 3.38
N MET A 130 -4.96 17.34 4.30
CA MET A 130 -3.94 18.37 4.41
C MET A 130 -2.61 17.82 3.92
N ASN A 131 -2.07 18.43 2.84
CA ASN A 131 -0.74 18.08 2.36
C ASN A 131 0.33 18.73 3.24
N ILE A 132 1.20 17.90 3.81
CA ILE A 132 2.37 18.34 4.58
C ILE A 132 3.56 18.46 3.60
N PRO A 133 4.19 19.63 3.49
CA PRO A 133 5.39 19.80 2.67
C PRO A 133 6.51 18.86 3.13
N PHE A 134 7.27 18.32 2.18
CA PHE A 134 8.34 17.33 2.46
C PHE A 134 9.38 17.83 3.48
N GLY A 135 9.72 19.13 3.45
CA GLY A 135 10.66 19.72 4.42
C GLY A 135 10.14 19.65 5.86
N LEU A 136 8.87 20.02 6.06
CA LEU A 136 8.21 19.95 7.36
C LEU A 136 8.05 18.48 7.81
N ALA A 137 7.66 17.59 6.90
CA ALA A 137 7.56 16.16 7.18
C ALA A 137 8.89 15.55 7.61
N ALA A 138 10.00 15.96 6.97
CA ALA A 138 11.35 15.51 7.33
C ALA A 138 11.77 16.01 8.73
N ALA A 139 11.44 17.26 9.08
CA ALA A 139 11.71 17.81 10.42
C ALA A 139 10.88 17.08 11.49
N MET A 140 9.59 16.81 11.22
CA MET A 140 8.74 16.04 12.11
C MET A 140 9.27 14.61 12.29
N ALA A 141 9.65 13.94 11.20
CA ALA A 141 10.20 12.59 11.22
C ALA A 141 11.49 12.53 12.06
N TRP A 142 12.38 13.51 11.94
CA TRP A 142 13.57 13.62 12.77
C TRP A 142 13.20 13.72 14.27
N GLY A 143 12.20 14.54 14.61
CA GLY A 143 11.71 14.64 15.99
C GLY A 143 11.16 13.32 16.53
N PHE A 144 10.37 12.58 15.73
CA PHE A 144 9.85 11.26 16.13
C PHE A 144 10.96 10.22 16.29
N GLU A 145 11.98 10.22 15.41
CA GLU A 145 13.14 9.33 15.55
C GLU A 145 13.97 9.65 16.79
N LEU A 146 14.08 10.94 17.15
CA LEU A 146 14.75 11.36 18.39
C LEU A 146 13.99 10.84 19.63
N VAL A 147 12.65 10.97 19.66
CA VAL A 147 11.81 10.44 20.73
C VAL A 147 11.95 8.91 20.83
N GLN A 148 11.96 8.20 19.69
CA GLN A 148 12.20 6.75 19.67
C GLN A 148 13.55 6.40 20.30
N THR A 149 14.62 7.12 19.96
CA THR A 149 15.96 6.87 20.50
C THR A 149 16.01 7.15 22.00
N LEU A 150 15.45 8.28 22.46
CA LEU A 150 15.41 8.64 23.87
C LEU A 150 14.53 7.70 24.71
N SER A 151 13.47 7.15 24.11
CA SER A 151 12.61 6.16 24.75
C SER A 151 13.14 4.73 24.67
N LEU A 152 14.39 4.51 24.19
CA LEU A 152 14.99 3.19 23.98
C LEU A 152 14.10 2.27 23.10
N GLY A 153 13.38 2.85 22.14
CA GLY A 153 12.50 2.11 21.23
C GLY A 153 11.10 1.83 21.74
N LEU A 154 10.75 2.27 22.97
CA LEU A 154 9.41 2.04 23.53
C LEU A 154 8.30 2.78 22.77
N ILE A 155 8.62 3.93 22.16
CA ILE A 155 7.67 4.73 21.38
C ILE A 155 8.06 4.65 19.90
N PRO A 156 7.33 3.87 19.06
CA PRO A 156 7.62 3.80 17.64
C PRO A 156 7.30 5.13 16.94
N PRO A 157 8.09 5.56 15.94
CA PRO A 157 7.85 6.80 15.22
C PRO A 157 6.60 6.67 14.35
N GLN A 158 5.81 7.74 14.29
CA GLN A 158 4.62 7.79 13.43
C GLN A 158 4.98 7.85 11.94
N ILE A 159 6.10 8.49 11.61
CA ILE A 159 6.69 8.55 10.28
C ILE A 159 8.22 8.65 10.44
N THR A 160 8.96 8.00 9.54
CA THR A 160 10.41 8.05 9.51
C THR A 160 10.91 8.93 8.36
N ARG A 161 12.15 9.43 8.47
CA ARG A 161 12.79 10.17 7.37
C ARG A 161 12.90 9.32 6.10
N ASP A 162 13.10 8.02 6.25
CA ASP A 162 13.17 7.10 5.11
C ASP A 162 11.82 6.97 4.38
N GLN A 163 10.71 6.87 5.13
CA GLN A 163 9.38 6.92 4.55
C GLN A 163 9.11 8.24 3.80
N VAL A 164 9.55 9.38 4.35
CA VAL A 164 9.41 10.68 3.68
C VAL A 164 10.22 10.72 2.36
N ARG A 165 11.40 10.10 2.31
CA ARG A 165 12.19 9.96 1.07
C ARG A 165 11.47 9.06 0.05
N SER A 166 10.96 7.92 0.49
CA SER A 166 10.23 6.98 -0.38
C SER A 166 9.00 7.65 -1.02
N LEU A 167 8.29 8.51 -0.28
CA LEU A 167 7.13 9.25 -0.78
C LEU A 167 7.44 10.33 -1.84
N ARG A 168 8.72 10.61 -2.13
CA ARG A 168 9.11 11.52 -3.22
C ARG A 168 9.11 10.86 -4.59
N VAL A 169 9.04 9.54 -4.62
CA VAL A 169 9.09 8.73 -5.84
C VAL A 169 7.77 8.04 -6.04
N ASP A 170 7.28 8.04 -7.28
CA ASP A 170 6.04 7.33 -7.63
C ASP A 170 6.20 5.82 -7.41
N ASN A 171 5.18 5.20 -6.88
CA ASN A 171 5.10 3.75 -6.64
C ASN A 171 4.17 3.11 -7.68
N VAL A 172 4.62 3.12 -8.94
CA VAL A 172 3.89 2.61 -10.10
C VAL A 172 4.77 1.66 -10.90
N VAL A 173 4.17 0.72 -11.64
CA VAL A 173 4.91 -0.20 -12.50
C VAL A 173 5.67 0.58 -13.58
N SER A 174 6.89 0.16 -13.89
CA SER A 174 7.76 0.83 -14.86
C SER A 174 7.37 0.54 -16.31
N GLY A 175 6.61 -0.51 -16.55
CA GLY A 175 6.29 -1.05 -17.88
C GLY A 175 7.48 -1.73 -18.58
N LYS A 176 8.61 -1.90 -17.91
CA LYS A 176 9.82 -2.54 -18.44
C LYS A 176 9.99 -3.99 -17.95
N ALA A 177 9.47 -4.30 -16.79
CA ALA A 177 9.45 -5.65 -16.21
C ALA A 177 8.18 -6.38 -16.61
N ARG A 178 8.18 -7.72 -16.47
CA ARG A 178 6.96 -8.53 -16.56
C ARG A 178 5.95 -8.07 -15.50
N GLY A 179 4.67 -8.38 -15.72
CA GLY A 179 3.60 -8.03 -14.81
C GLY A 179 2.51 -9.08 -14.76
N PHE A 180 1.34 -8.72 -14.24
CA PHE A 180 0.19 -9.61 -14.16
C PHE A 180 -0.28 -10.16 -15.50
N ALA A 181 -0.17 -9.38 -16.58
CA ALA A 181 -0.54 -9.84 -17.92
C ALA A 181 0.29 -11.06 -18.37
N ASP A 182 1.58 -11.10 -18.03
CA ASP A 182 2.47 -12.23 -18.33
C ASP A 182 2.14 -13.49 -17.53
N LEU A 183 1.40 -13.33 -16.41
CA LEU A 183 0.90 -14.42 -15.58
C LEU A 183 -0.55 -14.78 -15.90
N GLY A 184 -1.20 -14.08 -16.81
CA GLY A 184 -2.62 -14.28 -17.13
C GLY A 184 -3.56 -13.85 -16.00
N ILE A 185 -3.09 -13.08 -15.02
CA ILE A 185 -3.86 -12.56 -13.90
C ILE A 185 -4.49 -11.23 -14.31
N ARG A 186 -5.76 -11.04 -13.99
CA ARG A 186 -6.45 -9.75 -14.12
C ARG A 186 -6.58 -9.13 -12.74
N PRO A 187 -5.81 -8.06 -12.44
CA PRO A 187 -5.82 -7.47 -11.12
C PRO A 187 -7.17 -6.83 -10.77
N VAL A 188 -7.59 -6.99 -9.51
CA VAL A 188 -8.87 -6.50 -9.01
C VAL A 188 -8.74 -5.02 -8.63
N ALA A 189 -9.75 -4.22 -9.01
CA ALA A 189 -9.80 -2.79 -8.69
C ALA A 189 -10.12 -2.55 -7.21
N MET A 190 -9.55 -1.50 -6.63
CA MET A 190 -9.76 -1.12 -5.22
C MET A 190 -11.23 -0.91 -4.88
N GLU A 191 -11.99 -0.31 -5.80
CA GLU A 191 -13.41 0.03 -5.60
C GLU A 191 -14.28 -1.19 -5.33
N VAL A 192 -13.85 -2.36 -5.79
CA VAL A 192 -14.55 -3.63 -5.56
C VAL A 192 -14.30 -4.16 -4.15
N VAL A 193 -13.06 -4.09 -3.67
CA VAL A 193 -12.64 -4.75 -2.42
C VAL A 193 -12.74 -3.84 -1.20
N MET A 194 -12.39 -2.55 -1.33
CA MET A 194 -12.36 -1.63 -0.18
C MET A 194 -13.67 -1.58 0.62
N PRO A 195 -14.87 -1.61 0.01
CA PRO A 195 -16.13 -1.62 0.76
C PRO A 195 -16.30 -2.81 1.70
N ASP A 196 -15.69 -3.96 1.38
CA ASP A 196 -15.87 -5.23 2.09
C ASP A 196 -15.15 -5.27 3.44
N TYR A 197 -14.11 -4.45 3.63
CA TYR A 197 -13.37 -4.43 4.89
C TYR A 197 -13.32 -3.05 5.57
N LEU A 198 -13.44 -1.93 4.82
CA LEU A 198 -13.41 -0.59 5.40
C LEU A 198 -14.75 -0.15 6.00
N TRP A 199 -15.85 -0.90 5.81
CA TRP A 199 -17.14 -0.60 6.42
C TRP A 199 -17.06 -0.41 7.94
N ARG A 200 -16.15 -1.11 8.62
CA ARG A 200 -15.89 -1.01 10.07
C ARG A 200 -15.50 0.40 10.54
N PHE A 201 -15.04 1.27 9.62
CA PHE A 201 -14.68 2.66 9.90
C PHE A 201 -15.82 3.65 9.61
N ARG A 202 -16.96 3.19 9.09
CA ARG A 202 -18.14 4.02 8.89
C ARG A 202 -18.70 4.48 10.24
N PRO A 203 -19.37 5.67 10.31
CA PRO A 203 -19.94 6.20 11.55
C PRO A 203 -20.93 5.23 12.24
N ALA A 204 -21.74 4.52 11.47
CA ALA A 204 -22.74 3.56 11.97
C ALA A 204 -22.30 2.08 11.80
N GLY A 205 -21.06 1.82 11.34
CA GLY A 205 -20.55 0.48 11.13
C GLY A 205 -21.45 -0.33 10.17
N GLN A 206 -21.68 -1.60 10.50
CA GLN A 206 -22.56 -2.49 9.72
C GLN A 206 -24.05 -2.10 9.73
N TYR A 207 -24.50 -1.33 10.73
CA TYR A 207 -25.89 -0.92 10.85
C TYR A 207 -26.33 0.15 9.84
N GLU A 208 -25.40 0.72 9.09
CA GLU A 208 -25.72 1.77 8.11
C GLU A 208 -26.53 1.22 6.93
N ALA A 209 -26.23 0.01 6.47
CA ALA A 209 -27.01 -0.68 5.45
C ALA A 209 -28.45 -0.97 5.91
N ILE A 210 -28.61 -1.31 7.19
CA ILE A 210 -29.93 -1.55 7.80
C ILE A 210 -30.74 -0.25 7.88
N LYS A 211 -30.11 0.87 8.26
CA LYS A 211 -30.74 2.20 8.29
C LYS A 211 -31.19 2.67 6.91
N GLU A 212 -30.36 2.45 5.88
CA GLU A 212 -30.73 2.78 4.49
C GLU A 212 -31.92 1.95 4.00
N SER A 213 -31.91 0.65 4.27
CA SER A 213 -33.05 -0.22 3.94
C SER A 213 -34.31 0.22 4.68
N ALA A 214 -34.20 0.54 5.96
CA ALA A 214 -35.32 1.03 6.75
C ALA A 214 -35.84 2.41 6.31
N SER A 215 -34.96 3.29 5.85
CA SER A 215 -35.33 4.61 5.34
C SER A 215 -36.09 4.53 4.01
N ARG A 216 -35.77 3.54 3.16
CA ARG A 216 -36.49 3.27 1.90
C ARG A 216 -37.86 2.66 2.10
N LEU A 217 -38.08 2.02 3.25
CA LEU A 217 -39.36 1.40 3.62
C LEU A 217 -40.34 2.38 4.31
N ARG A 218 -39.87 3.60 4.67
CA ARG A 218 -40.79 4.62 5.20
C ARG A 218 -41.60 5.21 4.06
N PRO A 219 -42.95 5.11 4.09
CA PRO A 219 -43.80 5.76 3.09
C PRO A 219 -43.54 7.26 3.13
N GLN A 220 -43.34 7.86 1.95
CA GLN A 220 -43.32 9.31 1.81
C GLN A 220 -44.72 9.82 2.24
N ARG A 221 -44.78 10.53 3.37
CA ARG A 221 -45.95 11.26 3.81
C ARG A 221 -45.99 12.61 3.13
#